data_32ea55fd49513ae3182f69d4822ab0ed
#
_entry.id   32ea55fd49513ae3182f69d4822ab0ed
#
_cell.length_a   1.000
_cell.length_b   1.000
_cell.length_c   1.000
_cell.angle_alpha   90.00
_cell.angle_beta   90.00
_cell.angle_gamma   90.00
#
_symmetry.space_group_name_H-M   'P 1'
#
loop_
_entity.id
_entity.type
_entity.pdbx_description
1 polymer ?
#
loop_
_entity_poly.entity_id
_entity_poly.type
_entity_poly.pdbx_seq_one_letter_code
_entity_poly.pdbx_strand_id
1 'polypeptide(L)'
;IGLIGGPGDQDAGQPGGSGLADNDLLTVAQSVNPAINSTSDAAFLEFDFVPSSNVASFNFVFSSDEYLTYVNTVFNDVFAFYVSGPGIAGPFASPVGFPGGSQNVAVVPGTATPITISTIHPGLNAAFYINNNGNSFTHNGFTVPIPVELNVQCGETYHFKFAIADCSDSFLNTAVFLEAGSFVSDAVD
;
A
#
# COMPACT_ATOMS: atom_id res chain seq x y z
N ILE A 1 11.61 2.28 9.23
CA ILE A 1 11.01 0.99 9.64
C ILE A 1 10.46 1.24 11.03
N GLY A 2 9.15 1.56 11.13
CA GLY A 2 8.47 1.63 12.40
C GLY A 2 8.48 0.25 13.06
N LEU A 3 8.85 0.18 14.33
CA LEU A 3 8.71 -1.04 15.11
C LEU A 3 7.22 -1.17 15.42
N ILE A 4 6.60 -2.22 14.93
CA ILE A 4 5.27 -2.60 15.35
C ILE A 4 5.39 -3.11 16.78
N GLY A 5 4.65 -2.49 17.70
CA GLY A 5 4.63 -2.87 19.11
C GLY A 5 4.18 -4.32 19.33
N GLY A 6 4.43 -4.85 20.50
CA GLY A 6 3.99 -6.18 20.92
C GLY A 6 2.46 -6.25 21.10
N PRO A 7 1.91 -7.45 21.35
CA PRO A 7 0.49 -7.63 21.61
C PRO A 7 -0.01 -6.71 22.72
N GLY A 8 -1.06 -5.93 22.43
CA GLY A 8 -1.68 -5.02 23.41
C GLY A 8 -1.03 -3.62 23.50
N ASP A 9 -0.01 -3.34 22.69
CA ASP A 9 0.51 -1.99 22.54
C ASP A 9 -0.44 -1.21 21.62
N GLN A 10 -1.37 -0.53 22.22
CA GLN A 10 -2.27 0.43 21.55
C GLN A 10 -1.50 1.73 21.41
N ASP A 11 -0.51 1.76 20.52
CA ASP A 11 0.24 2.97 20.25
C ASP A 11 -0.62 3.92 19.42
N ALA A 12 -1.46 4.64 20.14
CA ALA A 12 -2.23 5.73 19.56
C ALA A 12 -1.23 6.82 19.14
N GLY A 13 -0.86 6.81 17.88
CA GLY A 13 -0.15 7.85 17.18
C GLY A 13 1.02 8.49 17.93
N GLN A 14 2.22 8.28 17.49
CA GLN A 14 3.35 9.09 17.95
C GLN A 14 3.15 10.51 17.42
N PRO A 15 2.89 11.51 18.30
CA PRO A 15 2.95 12.90 17.86
C PRO A 15 4.37 13.18 17.37
N GLY A 16 4.54 13.50 16.10
CA GLY A 16 5.83 13.84 15.55
C GLY A 16 6.31 12.97 14.40
N GLY A 17 5.40 12.47 13.61
CA GLY A 17 5.70 11.86 12.32
C GLY A 17 6.44 12.81 11.37
N SER A 18 6.68 12.39 10.15
CA SER A 18 7.47 13.16 9.17
C SER A 18 6.85 14.51 8.81
N GLY A 19 5.55 14.69 9.06
CA GLY A 19 4.77 15.84 8.62
C GLY A 19 4.68 15.97 7.09
N LEU A 20 5.19 14.98 6.35
CA LEU A 20 5.18 14.96 4.90
C LEU A 20 3.80 14.56 4.39
N ALA A 21 3.33 15.27 3.38
CA ALA A 21 2.14 14.92 2.61
C ALA A 21 2.54 14.39 1.22
N ASP A 22 1.69 13.55 0.63
CA ASP A 22 1.88 13.08 -0.75
C ASP A 22 0.58 13.24 -1.54
N ASN A 23 0.64 13.97 -2.65
CA ASN A 23 -0.54 14.28 -3.47
C ASN A 23 -1.05 13.05 -4.24
N ASP A 24 -0.19 12.12 -4.60
CA ASP A 24 -0.59 10.89 -5.28
C ASP A 24 -1.33 9.96 -4.31
N LEU A 25 -0.84 9.83 -3.05
CA LEU A 25 -1.55 9.12 -2.00
C LEU A 25 -2.91 9.79 -1.68
N LEU A 26 -2.96 11.13 -1.62
CA LEU A 26 -4.24 11.84 -1.45
C LEU A 26 -5.21 11.51 -2.59
N THR A 27 -4.74 11.46 -3.84
CA THR A 27 -5.57 11.08 -4.98
C THR A 27 -6.09 9.65 -4.86
N VAL A 28 -5.26 8.71 -4.40
CA VAL A 28 -5.67 7.32 -4.12
C VAL A 28 -6.72 7.29 -3.01
N ALA A 29 -6.51 7.98 -1.89
CA ALA A 29 -7.45 8.04 -0.77
C ALA A 29 -8.81 8.62 -1.20
N GLN A 30 -8.80 9.72 -1.97
CA GLN A 30 -10.01 10.37 -2.49
C GLN A 30 -10.78 9.51 -3.50
N SER A 31 -10.11 8.60 -4.19
CA SER A 31 -10.79 7.64 -5.08
C SER A 31 -11.68 6.65 -4.30
N VAL A 32 -11.36 6.41 -3.02
CA VAL A 32 -12.14 5.57 -2.10
C VAL A 32 -13.15 6.41 -1.30
N ASN A 33 -12.70 7.53 -0.74
CA ASN A 33 -13.55 8.46 0.00
C ASN A 33 -13.22 9.92 -0.36
N PRO A 34 -14.04 10.58 -1.21
CA PRO A 34 -13.80 11.97 -1.65
C PRO A 34 -13.80 13.02 -0.53
N ALA A 35 -14.24 12.67 0.68
CA ALA A 35 -14.23 13.58 1.83
C ALA A 35 -12.84 13.66 2.51
N ILE A 36 -11.91 12.78 2.19
CA ILE A 36 -10.52 12.88 2.64
C ILE A 36 -9.87 14.10 1.97
N ASN A 37 -9.24 14.97 2.77
CA ASN A 37 -8.73 16.25 2.27
C ASN A 37 -7.23 16.47 2.51
N SER A 38 -6.57 15.57 3.26
CA SER A 38 -5.14 15.64 3.53
C SER A 38 -4.55 14.26 3.78
N THR A 39 -3.25 14.16 3.53
CA THR A 39 -2.39 13.08 4.02
C THR A 39 -1.29 13.69 4.87
N SER A 40 -0.77 12.94 5.84
CA SER A 40 0.35 13.31 6.70
C SER A 40 1.23 12.10 7.00
N ASP A 41 2.41 12.38 7.52
CA ASP A 41 3.36 11.37 7.98
C ASP A 41 3.77 10.33 6.91
N ALA A 42 3.80 10.76 5.66
CA ALA A 42 4.15 9.91 4.54
C ALA A 42 5.55 9.30 4.68
N ALA A 43 5.64 8.01 4.42
CA ALA A 43 6.87 7.24 4.33
C ALA A 43 7.00 6.55 2.98
N PHE A 44 8.24 6.48 2.46
CA PHE A 44 8.52 5.98 1.13
C PHE A 44 9.67 4.97 1.12
N LEU A 45 9.56 3.99 0.23
CA LEU A 45 10.65 3.13 -0.22
C LEU A 45 10.66 3.14 -1.75
N GLU A 46 11.76 3.62 -2.34
CA GLU A 46 11.89 3.74 -3.79
C GLU A 46 13.13 3.00 -4.28
N PHE A 47 13.01 2.35 -5.43
CA PHE A 47 14.14 1.69 -6.11
C PHE A 47 13.84 1.42 -7.57
N ASP A 48 14.91 1.30 -8.36
CA ASP A 48 14.84 0.80 -9.73
C ASP A 48 15.18 -0.69 -9.76
N PHE A 49 14.55 -1.43 -10.69
CA PHE A 49 14.89 -2.82 -10.95
C PHE A 49 14.85 -3.13 -12.45
N VAL A 50 15.60 -4.17 -12.82
CA VAL A 50 15.63 -4.70 -14.17
C VAL A 50 15.15 -6.14 -14.14
N PRO A 51 13.97 -6.45 -14.68
CA PRO A 51 13.43 -7.80 -14.67
C PRO A 51 14.23 -8.75 -15.57
N SER A 52 14.40 -9.99 -15.12
CA SER A 52 15.02 -11.07 -15.90
C SER A 52 14.01 -11.86 -16.75
N SER A 53 12.70 -11.59 -16.58
CA SER A 53 11.62 -12.16 -17.38
C SER A 53 10.56 -11.10 -17.73
N ASN A 54 9.50 -11.52 -18.44
CA ASN A 54 8.39 -10.62 -18.79
C ASN A 54 7.30 -10.52 -17.71
N VAL A 55 7.54 -11.09 -16.54
CA VAL A 55 6.68 -10.99 -15.36
C VAL A 55 7.52 -10.62 -14.16
N ALA A 56 7.07 -9.68 -13.37
CA ALA A 56 7.57 -9.43 -12.01
C ALA A 56 6.44 -9.65 -11.02
N SER A 57 6.74 -10.24 -9.86
CA SER A 57 5.73 -10.48 -8.83
C SER A 57 6.30 -10.28 -7.43
N PHE A 58 5.41 -10.02 -6.47
CA PHE A 58 5.70 -9.99 -5.04
C PHE A 58 4.41 -10.16 -4.24
N ASN A 59 4.57 -10.48 -2.95
CA ASN A 59 3.45 -10.59 -2.02
C ASN A 59 3.58 -9.55 -0.91
N PHE A 60 2.44 -9.07 -0.42
CA PHE A 60 2.39 -8.16 0.73
C PHE A 60 1.18 -8.45 1.61
N VAL A 61 1.24 -7.95 2.85
CA VAL A 61 0.13 -7.88 3.81
C VAL A 61 -0.06 -6.42 4.20
N PHE A 62 -1.29 -5.94 4.13
CA PHE A 62 -1.70 -4.65 4.68
C PHE A 62 -2.33 -4.87 6.06
N SER A 63 -2.03 -4.01 7.03
CA SER A 63 -2.63 -4.07 8.36
C SER A 63 -2.80 -2.68 8.95
N SER A 64 -3.79 -2.51 9.84
CA SER A 64 -4.10 -1.22 10.45
C SER A 64 -4.78 -1.37 11.82
N ASP A 65 -4.47 -0.43 12.72
CA ASP A 65 -5.19 -0.23 13.98
C ASP A 65 -6.59 0.36 13.78
N GLU A 66 -6.84 0.97 12.63
CA GLU A 66 -8.12 1.59 12.29
C GLU A 66 -9.26 0.59 12.04
N TYR A 67 -8.93 -0.68 11.79
CA TYR A 67 -9.93 -1.75 11.69
C TYR A 67 -10.66 -1.98 13.02
N LEU A 68 -11.96 -2.09 13.12
CA LEU A 68 -13.04 -1.83 12.14
C LEU A 68 -13.69 -0.46 12.42
N THR A 69 -13.12 0.26 13.41
CA THR A 69 -13.72 1.49 13.98
C THR A 69 -13.85 2.60 12.95
N TYR A 70 -12.86 2.73 12.06
CA TYR A 70 -12.77 3.84 11.11
C TYR A 70 -13.11 3.44 9.67
N VAL A 71 -13.62 2.23 9.45
CA VAL A 71 -14.11 1.79 8.13
C VAL A 71 -15.18 2.76 7.62
N ASN A 72 -15.03 3.22 6.37
CA ASN A 72 -15.88 4.20 5.69
C ASN A 72 -15.89 5.61 6.33
N THR A 73 -14.86 5.96 7.09
CA THR A 73 -14.66 7.32 7.60
C THR A 73 -13.59 8.06 6.80
N VAL A 74 -13.28 9.30 7.20
CA VAL A 74 -12.18 10.09 6.62
C VAL A 74 -10.80 9.71 7.17
N PHE A 75 -10.75 8.94 8.25
CA PHE A 75 -9.55 8.42 8.90
C PHE A 75 -9.18 7.05 8.33
N ASN A 76 -9.11 6.96 7.02
CA ASN A 76 -8.86 5.74 6.27
C ASN A 76 -7.47 5.84 5.64
N ASP A 77 -6.46 5.48 6.41
CA ASP A 77 -5.06 5.51 5.99
C ASP A 77 -4.85 4.86 4.63
N VAL A 78 -3.89 5.40 3.91
CA VAL A 78 -3.67 5.06 2.52
C VAL A 78 -2.25 4.55 2.29
N PHE A 79 -2.15 3.54 1.44
CA PHE A 79 -0.88 3.16 0.84
C PHE A 79 -1.06 2.90 -0.65
N ALA A 80 0.05 2.96 -1.37
CA ALA A 80 0.10 2.63 -2.79
C ALA A 80 1.46 2.04 -3.15
N PHE A 81 1.46 1.20 -4.18
CA PHE A 81 2.66 0.72 -4.83
C PHE A 81 2.66 1.25 -6.26
N TYR A 82 3.35 2.37 -6.46
CA TYR A 82 3.48 2.98 -7.77
C TYR A 82 4.58 2.30 -8.57
N VAL A 83 4.27 1.96 -9.80
CA VAL A 83 5.24 1.42 -10.74
C VAL A 83 5.25 2.25 -12.01
N SER A 84 6.44 2.54 -12.53
CA SER A 84 6.68 3.25 -13.80
C SER A 84 7.65 2.46 -14.65
N GLY A 85 7.51 2.55 -15.97
CA GLY A 85 8.43 1.90 -16.88
C GLY A 85 7.82 1.62 -18.25
N PRO A 86 8.57 0.98 -19.14
CA PRO A 86 8.07 0.63 -20.48
C PRO A 86 6.79 -0.19 -20.45
N GLY A 87 5.79 0.25 -21.20
CA GLY A 87 4.47 -0.40 -21.25
C GLY A 87 3.55 -0.06 -20.09
N ILE A 88 4.00 0.71 -19.10
CA ILE A 88 3.19 1.20 -17.99
C ILE A 88 2.82 2.66 -18.21
N ALA A 89 1.54 2.97 -18.03
CA ALA A 89 1.04 4.34 -18.04
C ALA A 89 0.02 4.50 -16.91
N GLY A 90 0.01 5.65 -16.26
CA GLY A 90 -0.92 5.90 -15.15
C GLY A 90 -1.02 7.38 -14.79
N PRO A 91 -2.00 7.71 -13.93
CA PRO A 91 -2.31 9.09 -13.58
C PRO A 91 -1.37 9.69 -12.52
N PHE A 92 -0.52 8.87 -11.91
CA PHE A 92 0.32 9.30 -10.79
C PHE A 92 1.69 9.77 -11.27
N ALA A 93 2.38 10.54 -10.45
CA ALA A 93 3.71 11.05 -10.75
C ALA A 93 4.73 9.90 -10.96
N SER A 94 5.71 10.16 -11.80
CA SER A 94 6.84 9.27 -12.04
C SER A 94 8.14 10.05 -12.04
N PRO A 95 9.28 9.45 -11.69
CA PRO A 95 10.56 10.13 -11.72
C PRO A 95 11.01 10.45 -13.14
N VAL A 96 12.01 11.32 -13.25
CA VAL A 96 12.65 11.65 -14.52
C VAL A 96 13.19 10.38 -15.19
N GLY A 97 12.87 10.20 -16.44
CA GLY A 97 13.21 8.98 -17.20
C GLY A 97 12.04 8.04 -17.46
N PHE A 98 10.92 8.23 -16.74
CA PHE A 98 9.71 7.40 -16.89
C PHE A 98 8.48 8.25 -17.31
N PRO A 99 8.40 8.70 -18.57
CA PRO A 99 7.44 9.73 -19.00
C PRO A 99 5.98 9.28 -19.07
N GLY A 100 5.71 7.97 -18.88
CA GLY A 100 4.34 7.40 -18.92
C GLY A 100 3.50 7.67 -17.66
N GLY A 101 4.07 8.28 -16.63
CA GLY A 101 3.48 8.33 -15.30
C GLY A 101 3.62 7.00 -14.57
N SER A 102 2.95 6.86 -13.44
CA SER A 102 2.94 5.62 -12.68
C SER A 102 1.53 5.06 -12.46
N GLN A 103 1.45 3.75 -12.30
CA GLN A 103 0.23 3.03 -11.96
C GLN A 103 0.31 2.52 -10.51
N ASN A 104 -0.79 2.66 -9.75
CA ASN A 104 -0.90 1.99 -8.45
C ASN A 104 -1.28 0.51 -8.67
N VAL A 105 -0.45 -0.41 -8.15
CA VAL A 105 -0.67 -1.86 -8.24
C VAL A 105 -1.13 -2.48 -6.91
N ALA A 106 -1.25 -1.67 -5.86
CA ALA A 106 -1.83 -2.07 -4.58
C ALA A 106 -3.37 -2.02 -4.65
N VAL A 107 -3.95 -2.96 -5.36
CA VAL A 107 -5.40 -3.03 -5.61
C VAL A 107 -5.98 -4.35 -5.14
N VAL A 108 -7.27 -4.35 -4.82
CA VAL A 108 -8.01 -5.58 -4.49
C VAL A 108 -7.93 -6.54 -5.67
N PRO A 109 -7.50 -7.79 -5.48
CA PRO A 109 -7.26 -8.73 -6.57
C PRO A 109 -8.44 -8.84 -7.56
N GLY A 110 -8.12 -8.73 -8.85
CA GLY A 110 -9.12 -8.77 -9.93
C GLY A 110 -9.90 -7.47 -10.14
N THR A 111 -9.53 -6.37 -9.48
CA THR A 111 -10.18 -5.06 -9.61
C THR A 111 -9.15 -3.95 -9.82
N ALA A 112 -9.62 -2.70 -10.02
CA ALA A 112 -8.80 -1.50 -9.97
C ALA A 112 -8.98 -0.71 -8.66
N THR A 113 -9.66 -1.27 -7.66
CA THR A 113 -9.97 -0.62 -6.39
C THR A 113 -8.75 -0.64 -5.47
N PRO A 114 -8.25 0.49 -4.98
CA PRO A 114 -7.15 0.53 -4.02
C PRO A 114 -7.48 -0.24 -2.74
N ILE A 115 -6.46 -0.86 -2.14
CA ILE A 115 -6.60 -1.53 -0.86
C ILE A 115 -6.52 -0.49 0.26
N THR A 116 -7.55 -0.47 1.11
CA THR A 116 -7.66 0.31 2.33
C THR A 116 -8.52 -0.44 3.33
N ILE A 117 -8.64 0.03 4.57
CA ILE A 117 -9.59 -0.55 5.54
C ILE A 117 -11.04 -0.47 5.06
N SER A 118 -11.38 0.51 4.22
CA SER A 118 -12.74 0.69 3.68
C SER A 118 -13.05 -0.13 2.45
N THR A 119 -12.05 -0.74 1.83
CA THR A 119 -12.22 -1.61 0.65
C THR A 119 -12.01 -3.09 0.95
N ILE A 120 -11.35 -3.43 2.07
CA ILE A 120 -11.22 -4.81 2.58
C ILE A 120 -11.62 -4.84 4.05
N HIS A 121 -12.79 -5.40 4.35
CA HIS A 121 -13.32 -5.59 5.71
C HIS A 121 -14.43 -6.66 5.69
N PRO A 122 -15.00 -7.09 6.84
CA PRO A 122 -16.01 -8.15 6.86
C PRO A 122 -17.25 -7.94 5.99
N GLY A 123 -17.58 -6.67 5.67
CA GLY A 123 -18.74 -6.32 4.82
C GLY A 123 -18.40 -6.15 3.34
N LEU A 124 -17.12 -6.09 2.97
CA LEU A 124 -16.66 -5.87 1.59
C LEU A 124 -15.32 -6.56 1.37
N ASN A 125 -15.22 -7.40 0.32
CA ASN A 125 -14.00 -8.17 0.01
C ASN A 125 -13.52 -9.02 1.21
N ALA A 126 -14.45 -9.57 1.99
CA ALA A 126 -14.22 -10.27 3.25
C ALA A 126 -13.26 -11.47 3.14
N ALA A 127 -13.13 -12.07 1.96
CA ALA A 127 -12.18 -13.16 1.72
C ALA A 127 -10.71 -12.76 1.89
N PHE A 128 -10.42 -11.46 1.80
CA PHE A 128 -9.06 -10.92 1.97
C PHE A 128 -8.82 -10.38 3.38
N TYR A 129 -9.83 -10.31 4.25
CA TYR A 129 -9.73 -9.73 5.60
C TYR A 129 -9.49 -10.79 6.68
N ILE A 130 -8.60 -10.49 7.59
CA ILE A 130 -8.36 -11.27 8.82
C ILE A 130 -8.51 -10.35 10.04
N ASN A 131 -9.37 -10.75 10.96
CA ASN A 131 -9.51 -10.08 12.25
C ASN A 131 -8.40 -10.52 13.21
N ASN A 132 -7.70 -9.57 13.83
CA ASN A 132 -6.63 -9.86 14.78
C ASN A 132 -7.14 -9.99 16.23
N ASN A 133 -8.28 -10.63 16.45
CA ASN A 133 -8.82 -10.88 17.79
C ASN A 133 -7.89 -11.68 18.72
N GLY A 134 -6.90 -12.37 18.15
CA GLY A 134 -5.88 -13.11 18.90
C GLY A 134 -4.74 -12.23 19.43
N ASN A 135 -4.71 -10.94 19.09
CA ASN A 135 -3.67 -9.98 19.46
C ASN A 135 -2.26 -10.50 19.21
N SER A 136 -2.05 -11.06 18.03
CA SER A 136 -0.72 -11.56 17.62
C SER A 136 0.31 -10.43 17.46
N PHE A 137 -0.18 -9.22 17.20
CA PHE A 137 0.56 -7.96 17.11
C PHE A 137 -0.43 -6.80 17.35
N THR A 138 0.03 -5.55 17.33
CA THR A 138 -0.75 -4.38 17.77
C THR A 138 -2.01 -4.14 16.95
N HIS A 139 -1.95 -4.26 15.62
CA HIS A 139 -3.03 -3.85 14.73
C HIS A 139 -4.31 -4.68 14.89
N ASN A 140 -5.46 -4.04 14.72
CA ASN A 140 -6.78 -4.65 14.92
C ASN A 140 -7.21 -5.59 13.80
N GLY A 141 -6.64 -5.43 12.61
CA GLY A 141 -6.93 -6.29 11.47
C GLY A 141 -5.88 -6.21 10.38
N PHE A 142 -5.88 -7.18 9.48
CA PHE A 142 -4.93 -7.28 8.40
C PHE A 142 -5.50 -8.08 7.21
N THR A 143 -4.80 -8.03 6.07
CA THR A 143 -5.19 -8.83 4.91
C THR A 143 -4.52 -10.20 4.91
N VAL A 144 -5.08 -11.18 4.21
CA VAL A 144 -4.30 -12.32 3.74
C VAL A 144 -3.11 -11.81 2.90
N PRO A 145 -2.06 -12.61 2.66
CA PRO A 145 -1.06 -12.25 1.66
C PRO A 145 -1.71 -11.95 0.31
N ILE A 146 -1.46 -10.75 -0.22
CA ILE A 146 -1.98 -10.27 -1.49
C ILE A 146 -0.87 -10.40 -2.54
N PRO A 147 -1.08 -11.21 -3.60
CA PRO A 147 -0.13 -11.29 -4.69
C PRO A 147 -0.27 -10.08 -5.61
N VAL A 148 0.86 -9.53 -6.04
CA VAL A 148 0.98 -8.60 -7.15
C VAL A 148 1.72 -9.29 -8.28
N GLU A 149 1.17 -9.21 -9.48
CA GLU A 149 1.81 -9.68 -10.71
C GLU A 149 1.77 -8.56 -11.75
N LEU A 150 2.89 -8.30 -12.38
CA LEU A 150 3.10 -7.22 -13.34
C LEU A 150 3.65 -7.78 -14.64
N ASN A 151 3.02 -7.41 -15.75
CA ASN A 151 3.63 -7.60 -17.06
C ASN A 151 4.71 -6.53 -17.26
N VAL A 152 5.92 -6.96 -17.46
CA VAL A 152 7.11 -6.13 -17.65
C VAL A 152 7.86 -6.60 -18.90
N GLN A 153 8.86 -5.84 -19.34
CA GLN A 153 9.71 -6.21 -20.46
C GLN A 153 11.09 -6.60 -19.90
N CYS A 154 11.51 -7.84 -20.16
CA CYS A 154 12.80 -8.36 -19.75
C CYS A 154 13.95 -7.42 -20.18
N GLY A 155 14.83 -7.08 -19.24
CA GLY A 155 16.00 -6.24 -19.49
C GLY A 155 15.76 -4.73 -19.50
N GLU A 156 14.50 -4.27 -19.39
CA GLU A 156 14.18 -2.86 -19.29
C GLU A 156 14.18 -2.39 -17.82
N THR A 157 14.36 -1.09 -17.60
CA THR A 157 14.37 -0.54 -16.25
C THR A 157 12.98 -0.08 -15.84
N TYR A 158 12.56 -0.45 -14.64
CA TYR A 158 11.33 -0.03 -13.97
C TYR A 158 11.65 0.65 -12.64
N HIS A 159 10.80 1.61 -12.27
CA HIS A 159 10.87 2.27 -10.97
C HIS A 159 9.68 1.86 -10.11
N PHE A 160 9.94 1.48 -8.86
CA PHE A 160 8.95 1.24 -7.82
C PHE A 160 9.02 2.32 -6.75
N LYS A 161 7.85 2.85 -6.34
CA LYS A 161 7.67 3.67 -5.16
C LYS A 161 6.59 3.02 -4.28
N PHE A 162 6.99 2.45 -3.15
CA PHE A 162 6.09 2.09 -2.07
C PHE A 162 5.87 3.32 -1.21
N ALA A 163 4.61 3.68 -0.98
CA ALA A 163 4.25 4.88 -0.24
C ALA A 163 3.08 4.57 0.72
N ILE A 164 3.13 5.12 1.93
CA ILE A 164 2.09 5.00 2.95
C ILE A 164 1.96 6.33 3.67
N ALA A 165 0.75 6.71 4.08
CA ALA A 165 0.48 7.93 4.84
C ALA A 165 -0.81 7.82 5.65
N ASP A 166 -0.88 8.58 6.74
CA ASP A 166 -2.10 8.80 7.49
C ASP A 166 -3.05 9.74 6.72
N CYS A 167 -4.36 9.54 6.87
CA CYS A 167 -5.41 10.35 6.26
C CYS A 167 -6.18 11.15 7.29
N SER A 168 -6.24 12.47 7.09
CA SER A 168 -7.01 13.45 7.88
C SER A 168 -6.51 13.69 9.30
N ASP A 169 -5.69 12.84 9.87
CA ASP A 169 -5.00 13.05 11.14
C ASP A 169 -3.59 12.41 11.12
N SER A 170 -3.02 12.09 12.28
CA SER A 170 -1.72 11.45 12.46
C SER A 170 -1.77 10.47 13.64
N PHE A 171 -2.91 9.81 13.83
CA PHE A 171 -3.14 8.88 14.92
C PHE A 171 -3.44 7.49 14.39
N LEU A 172 -3.08 6.48 15.19
CA LEU A 172 -3.14 5.06 14.85
C LEU A 172 -2.15 4.66 13.73
N ASN A 173 -1.74 3.41 13.79
CA ASN A 173 -0.69 2.94 12.90
C ASN A 173 -1.25 2.05 11.80
N THR A 174 -0.74 2.27 10.59
CA THR A 174 -0.97 1.41 9.45
C THR A 174 0.38 0.92 8.93
N ALA A 175 0.45 -0.33 8.52
CA ALA A 175 1.69 -0.94 8.03
C ALA A 175 1.46 -1.82 6.81
N VAL A 176 2.50 -1.90 5.99
CA VAL A 176 2.59 -2.86 4.89
C VAL A 176 3.83 -3.73 5.09
N PHE A 177 3.63 -5.03 5.05
CA PHE A 177 4.69 -6.05 5.14
C PHE A 177 4.94 -6.63 3.76
N LEU A 178 6.16 -6.50 3.28
CA LEU A 178 6.61 -7.18 2.06
C LEU A 178 7.16 -8.56 2.45
N GLU A 179 6.70 -9.61 1.78
CA GLU A 179 7.20 -10.95 2.01
C GLU A 179 8.65 -11.06 1.53
N ALA A 180 9.54 -11.48 2.43
CA ALA A 180 10.96 -11.63 2.10
C ALA A 180 11.16 -12.66 0.98
N GLY A 181 11.90 -12.26 -0.06
CA GLY A 181 12.19 -13.14 -1.20
C GLY A 181 11.04 -13.33 -2.19
N SER A 182 9.88 -12.67 -1.98
CA SER A 182 8.77 -12.76 -2.92
C SER A 182 8.89 -11.81 -4.12
N PHE A 183 9.73 -10.76 -4.01
CA PHE A 183 10.00 -9.88 -5.14
C PHE A 183 10.93 -10.59 -6.12
N VAL A 184 10.33 -11.14 -7.16
CA VAL A 184 11.03 -11.96 -8.16
C VAL A 184 10.64 -11.57 -9.56
N SER A 185 11.54 -11.85 -10.48
CA SER A 185 11.30 -11.74 -11.92
C SER A 185 12.06 -12.88 -12.60
N ASP A 186 11.65 -14.10 -12.28
CA ASP A 186 12.27 -15.30 -12.82
C ASP A 186 11.62 -15.68 -14.15
N ALA A 187 12.44 -16.18 -15.07
CA ALA A 187 11.92 -16.81 -16.27
C ALA A 187 11.06 -18.01 -15.86
N VAL A 188 9.83 -18.06 -16.35
CA VAL A 188 8.98 -19.25 -16.19
C VAL A 188 9.57 -20.31 -17.11
N ASP A 189 10.13 -21.38 -16.51
CA ASP A 189 10.65 -22.56 -17.24
C ASP A 189 9.53 -23.29 -17.98
#